data_8db568e95343642740f485d5c8ecf914
#
_entry.id   8db568e95343642740f485d5c8ecf914
#
_cell.length_a   1.000
_cell.length_b   1.000
_cell.length_c   1.000
_cell.angle_alpha   90.00
_cell.angle_beta   90.00
_cell.angle_gamma   90.00
#
_symmetry.space_group_name_H-M   'P 1'
#
loop_
_entity.id
_entity.type
_entity.pdbx_description
1 polymer ?
#
loop_
_entity_poly.entity_id
_entity_poly.type
_entity_poly.pdbx_seq_one_letter_code
_entity_poly.pdbx_strand_id
1 'polypeptide(L)'
;MMKLSMERKPFNEFWMNCMLNQGFSIAVSVEPSYRDAAYLNIYRYYPWEAATDKDFRYPTIDTLYYMDDPARFPLSQVFRYIEPGHFRSKETVPDEIRAMLEGGRNLSVNVDLYDWLPGSMAWKKFHWYHYSLFNGYDKERGTFYVIDDTLAGYEEHEVPEERLLKAYGNSEYNVNPSYLGPAFYVYNLHEKIQPYELKLAEVVENAERLARELGEFSIEGMWNVDSDPEKKQAHLTYGLVGVNIICNRHIANMSLLRSMREKGLIGEALHESLSGQLGAVRDGWDLLKDRFVTGDFERGRELALADDLFAKEKAFWTTLIAGA
;
A
#
# COMPACT_ATOMS: atom_id res chain seq x y z
N MET A 1 23.43 10.30 -21.25
CA MET A 1 22.07 10.23 -21.83
C MET A 1 21.28 11.44 -21.33
N MET A 2 20.53 12.15 -22.20
CA MET A 2 19.83 13.40 -21.83
C MET A 2 18.46 13.12 -21.25
N LYS A 3 17.81 12.04 -21.68
CA LYS A 3 16.49 11.57 -21.17
C LYS A 3 16.51 10.06 -21.05
N LEU A 4 15.93 9.54 -19.95
CA LEU A 4 15.77 8.11 -19.68
C LEU A 4 14.36 7.86 -19.11
N SER A 5 13.74 6.76 -19.50
CA SER A 5 12.58 6.17 -18.83
C SER A 5 12.84 4.70 -18.56
N MET A 6 12.52 4.24 -17.35
CA MET A 6 12.54 2.81 -16.97
C MET A 6 11.31 2.07 -17.48
N GLU A 7 10.32 2.80 -18.01
CA GLU A 7 9.05 2.26 -18.52
C GLU A 7 8.24 1.44 -17.48
N ARG A 8 8.45 1.71 -16.19
CA ARG A 8 7.61 1.11 -15.15
C ARG A 8 6.24 1.76 -15.16
N LYS A 9 5.20 0.94 -15.02
CA LYS A 9 3.80 1.42 -14.95
C LYS A 9 3.34 1.40 -13.51
N PRO A 10 2.64 2.45 -13.05
CA PRO A 10 2.05 2.47 -11.72
C PRO A 10 1.11 1.29 -11.53
N PHE A 11 1.25 0.56 -10.42
CA PHE A 11 0.23 -0.38 -9.97
C PHE A 11 -0.84 0.42 -9.22
N ASN A 12 -1.89 0.83 -9.91
CA ASN A 12 -2.93 1.76 -9.43
C ASN A 12 -4.31 1.13 -9.29
N GLU A 13 -4.41 -0.20 -9.28
CA GLU A 13 -5.70 -0.89 -9.19
C GLU A 13 -6.30 -0.79 -7.78
N PHE A 14 -5.46 -0.72 -6.78
CA PHE A 14 -5.79 -0.41 -5.39
C PHE A 14 -4.53 0.00 -4.64
N TRP A 15 -4.72 0.70 -3.51
CA TRP A 15 -3.60 1.13 -2.69
C TRP A 15 -3.37 0.16 -1.54
N MET A 16 -2.10 -0.16 -1.25
CA MET A 16 -1.67 -1.00 -0.12
C MET A 16 -0.84 -0.18 0.86
N ASN A 17 0.35 0.17 0.42
CA ASN A 17 1.30 1.11 1.03
C ASN A 17 2.39 1.43 0.01
N CYS A 18 3.20 2.47 0.26
CA CYS A 18 4.20 2.93 -0.69
C CYS A 18 5.15 1.81 -1.16
N MET A 19 5.66 0.98 -0.26
CA MET A 19 6.63 -0.07 -0.59
C MET A 19 6.03 -1.19 -1.45
N LEU A 20 4.80 -1.62 -1.12
CA LEU A 20 4.11 -2.68 -1.88
C LEU A 20 3.66 -2.18 -3.25
N ASN A 21 3.06 -0.98 -3.34
CA ASN A 21 2.67 -0.43 -4.63
C ASN A 21 3.87 -0.22 -5.55
N GLN A 22 5.03 0.21 -5.02
CA GLN A 22 6.28 0.28 -5.77
C GLN A 22 6.76 -1.10 -6.22
N GLY A 23 6.80 -2.05 -5.31
CA GLY A 23 7.20 -3.43 -5.62
C GLY A 23 6.32 -4.06 -6.70
N PHE A 24 4.99 -3.91 -6.61
CA PHE A 24 4.08 -4.41 -7.64
C PHE A 24 4.12 -3.59 -8.93
N SER A 25 4.42 -2.28 -8.89
CA SER A 25 4.68 -1.49 -10.10
C SER A 25 5.87 -2.05 -10.89
N ILE A 26 6.94 -2.41 -10.20
CA ILE A 26 8.09 -3.05 -10.83
C ILE A 26 7.73 -4.46 -11.32
N ALA A 27 7.16 -5.30 -10.43
CA ALA A 27 6.88 -6.70 -10.72
C ALA A 27 5.92 -6.88 -11.89
N VAL A 28 4.77 -6.18 -11.89
CA VAL A 28 3.76 -6.25 -12.96
C VAL A 28 4.26 -5.64 -14.27
N SER A 29 5.18 -4.67 -14.22
CA SER A 29 5.80 -4.12 -15.42
C SER A 29 6.76 -5.10 -16.10
N VAL A 30 7.41 -6.00 -15.35
CA VAL A 30 8.34 -6.99 -15.91
C VAL A 30 7.66 -8.32 -16.21
N GLU A 31 6.68 -8.72 -15.41
CA GLU A 31 5.89 -9.95 -15.57
C GLU A 31 4.43 -9.72 -15.12
N PRO A 32 3.50 -9.49 -16.06
CA PRO A 32 2.11 -9.09 -15.75
C PRO A 32 1.33 -10.07 -14.87
N SER A 33 1.69 -11.34 -14.81
CA SER A 33 1.01 -12.35 -13.97
C SER A 33 1.13 -12.06 -12.45
N TYR A 34 2.10 -11.25 -12.02
CA TYR A 34 2.22 -10.81 -10.62
C TYR A 34 1.08 -9.90 -10.15
N ARG A 35 0.20 -9.48 -11.05
CA ARG A 35 -1.06 -8.84 -10.67
C ARG A 35 -1.91 -9.73 -9.76
N ASP A 36 -1.97 -11.02 -10.03
CA ASP A 36 -2.70 -11.98 -9.19
C ASP A 36 -2.05 -12.14 -7.79
N ALA A 37 -0.73 -12.04 -7.72
CA ALA A 37 -0.02 -12.00 -6.45
C ALA A 37 -0.39 -10.78 -5.61
N ALA A 38 -0.59 -9.61 -6.25
CA ALA A 38 -1.08 -8.41 -5.56
C ALA A 38 -2.52 -8.59 -5.06
N TYR A 39 -3.38 -9.23 -5.83
CA TYR A 39 -4.76 -9.50 -5.41
C TYR A 39 -4.81 -10.44 -4.21
N LEU A 40 -4.04 -11.52 -4.22
CA LEU A 40 -3.97 -12.46 -3.09
C LEU A 40 -3.34 -11.83 -1.87
N ASN A 41 -2.37 -10.96 -2.02
CA ASN A 41 -1.45 -10.42 -1.02
C ASN A 41 -1.87 -10.67 0.44
N ILE A 42 -1.14 -11.55 1.14
CA ILE A 42 -1.47 -12.02 2.48
C ILE A 42 -1.54 -10.86 3.46
N TYR A 43 -2.64 -10.73 4.18
CA TYR A 43 -2.88 -9.65 5.12
C TYR A 43 -3.54 -10.15 6.41
N ARG A 44 -3.53 -9.31 7.44
CA ARG A 44 -4.26 -9.50 8.69
C ARG A 44 -4.88 -8.18 9.13
N TYR A 45 -5.92 -8.24 9.92
CA TYR A 45 -6.41 -7.08 10.65
C TYR A 45 -5.51 -6.76 11.83
N TYR A 46 -5.22 -5.49 12.01
CA TYR A 46 -4.30 -5.03 13.03
C TYR A 46 -4.84 -3.77 13.73
N PRO A 47 -4.78 -3.70 15.07
CA PRO A 47 -5.11 -2.48 15.81
C PRO A 47 -3.91 -1.52 15.78
N TRP A 48 -4.00 -0.46 15.01
CA TRP A 48 -2.94 0.55 14.96
C TRP A 48 -3.17 1.63 16.01
N GLU A 49 -2.07 2.21 16.54
CA GLU A 49 -2.07 3.35 17.44
C GLU A 49 -1.71 4.60 16.64
N ALA A 50 -2.40 5.72 16.91
CA ALA A 50 -2.09 6.98 16.24
C ALA A 50 -0.70 7.49 16.67
N ALA A 51 0.09 7.97 15.71
CA ALA A 51 1.47 8.42 16.00
C ALA A 51 1.53 9.58 17.00
N THR A 52 0.51 10.44 17.00
CA THR A 52 0.43 11.63 17.87
C THR A 52 -0.34 11.39 19.18
N ASP A 53 -1.11 10.31 19.27
CA ASP A 53 -1.89 9.94 20.46
C ASP A 53 -2.04 8.41 20.53
N LYS A 54 -1.20 7.76 21.33
CA LYS A 54 -1.18 6.30 21.48
C LYS A 54 -2.42 5.72 22.14
N ASP A 55 -3.23 6.54 22.80
CA ASP A 55 -4.50 6.11 23.37
C ASP A 55 -5.59 6.00 22.31
N PHE A 56 -5.40 6.63 21.15
CA PHE A 56 -6.31 6.45 20.01
C PHE A 56 -5.89 5.28 19.15
N ARG A 57 -6.74 4.25 19.14
CA ARG A 57 -6.55 3.03 18.35
C ARG A 57 -7.62 2.91 17.27
N TYR A 58 -7.24 2.35 16.13
CA TYR A 58 -8.14 2.13 14.99
C TYR A 58 -7.78 0.83 14.24
N PRO A 59 -8.77 0.13 13.66
CA PRO A 59 -8.50 -1.05 12.85
C PRO A 59 -7.88 -0.65 11.52
N THR A 60 -6.93 -1.42 11.07
CA THR A 60 -6.31 -1.31 9.75
C THR A 60 -5.91 -2.68 9.24
N ILE A 61 -5.36 -2.72 8.04
CA ILE A 61 -4.75 -3.91 7.45
C ILE A 61 -3.23 -3.82 7.58
N ASP A 62 -2.63 -4.86 8.13
CA ASP A 62 -1.20 -5.12 8.04
C ASP A 62 -0.96 -6.18 6.96
N THR A 63 -0.02 -5.93 6.06
CA THR A 63 0.31 -6.82 4.96
C THR A 63 1.69 -7.43 5.17
N LEU A 64 1.90 -8.68 4.74
CA LEU A 64 3.21 -9.29 4.80
C LEU A 64 4.19 -8.53 3.90
N TYR A 65 5.25 -8.02 4.52
CA TYR A 65 6.37 -7.42 3.83
C TYR A 65 7.39 -8.49 3.46
N TYR A 66 8.18 -8.22 2.43
CA TYR A 66 9.31 -9.04 2.02
C TYR A 66 10.24 -9.41 3.20
N MET A 67 10.41 -8.51 4.17
CA MET A 67 11.31 -8.69 5.30
C MET A 67 10.72 -9.56 6.43
N ASP A 68 9.39 -9.69 6.50
CA ASP A 68 8.72 -10.46 7.54
C ASP A 68 8.78 -11.97 7.24
N ASP A 69 8.46 -12.36 6.02
CA ASP A 69 8.53 -13.76 5.56
C ASP A 69 8.88 -13.83 4.06
N PRO A 70 10.16 -13.79 3.72
CA PRO A 70 10.60 -13.81 2.31
C PRO A 70 10.12 -15.06 1.55
N ALA A 71 9.94 -16.20 2.23
CA ALA A 71 9.52 -17.44 1.57
C ALA A 71 8.05 -17.41 1.14
N ARG A 72 7.21 -16.66 1.84
CA ARG A 72 5.77 -16.51 1.56
C ARG A 72 5.43 -15.26 0.77
N PHE A 73 6.38 -14.34 0.63
CA PHE A 73 6.18 -13.08 -0.08
C PHE A 73 6.36 -13.27 -1.58
N PRO A 74 5.30 -13.15 -2.41
CA PRO A 74 5.36 -13.48 -3.83
C PRO A 74 6.43 -12.71 -4.60
N LEU A 75 6.72 -11.47 -4.19
CA LEU A 75 7.73 -10.63 -4.84
C LEU A 75 9.18 -11.13 -4.59
N SER A 76 9.39 -12.09 -3.68
CA SER A 76 10.69 -12.76 -3.54
C SER A 76 11.11 -13.54 -4.79
N GLN A 77 10.16 -13.90 -5.65
CA GLN A 77 10.44 -14.52 -6.96
C GLN A 77 10.81 -13.50 -8.03
N VAL A 78 10.53 -12.22 -7.80
CA VAL A 78 10.91 -11.10 -8.68
C VAL A 78 12.19 -10.44 -8.20
N PHE A 79 12.28 -10.15 -6.90
CA PHE A 79 13.43 -9.48 -6.31
C PHE A 79 14.40 -10.50 -5.70
N ARG A 80 15.59 -10.56 -6.25
CA ARG A 80 16.69 -11.35 -5.70
C ARG A 80 17.10 -10.82 -4.32
N TYR A 81 17.14 -9.50 -4.15
CA TYR A 81 17.35 -8.79 -2.89
C TYR A 81 16.98 -7.32 -3.06
N ILE A 82 16.65 -6.68 -1.93
CA ILE A 82 16.43 -5.24 -1.84
C ILE A 82 17.60 -4.65 -1.06
N GLU A 83 18.36 -3.78 -1.70
CA GLU A 83 19.59 -3.20 -1.18
C GLU A 83 19.31 -1.83 -0.57
N PRO A 84 19.47 -1.66 0.76
CA PRO A 84 19.41 -0.34 1.38
C PRO A 84 20.69 0.46 1.11
N GLY A 85 20.58 1.78 1.07
CA GLY A 85 21.75 2.62 0.88
C GLY A 85 21.58 4.06 1.32
N HIS A 86 22.71 4.81 1.25
CA HIS A 86 22.77 6.23 1.53
C HIS A 86 23.55 6.92 0.42
N PHE A 87 23.15 8.14 0.07
CA PHE A 87 23.91 8.98 -0.87
C PHE A 87 25.14 9.60 -0.18
N ARG A 88 26.15 9.94 -0.96
CA ARG A 88 27.40 10.50 -0.45
C ARG A 88 27.22 11.87 0.20
N SER A 89 26.42 12.73 -0.44
CA SER A 89 26.01 14.02 0.10
C SER A 89 24.69 14.47 -0.53
N LYS A 90 24.03 15.48 0.05
CA LYS A 90 22.79 16.03 -0.50
C LYS A 90 22.98 16.56 -1.93
N GLU A 91 24.11 17.19 -2.20
CA GLU A 91 24.39 17.81 -3.49
C GLU A 91 24.59 16.79 -4.61
N THR A 92 25.04 15.58 -4.28
CA THR A 92 25.30 14.51 -5.25
C THR A 92 24.07 13.65 -5.54
N VAL A 93 22.97 13.80 -4.76
CA VAL A 93 21.74 12.98 -4.90
C VAL A 93 21.23 12.91 -6.35
N PRO A 94 21.02 14.03 -7.07
CA PRO A 94 20.49 13.94 -8.43
C PRO A 94 21.40 13.17 -9.40
N ASP A 95 22.70 13.36 -9.32
CA ASP A 95 23.64 12.67 -10.19
C ASP A 95 23.79 11.19 -9.84
N GLU A 96 23.76 10.84 -8.56
CA GLU A 96 23.77 9.45 -8.12
C GLU A 96 22.50 8.70 -8.53
N ILE A 97 21.32 9.35 -8.42
CA ILE A 97 20.06 8.78 -8.93
C ILE A 97 20.16 8.53 -10.45
N ARG A 98 20.63 9.51 -11.24
CA ARG A 98 20.80 9.34 -12.69
C ARG A 98 21.72 8.18 -13.01
N ALA A 99 22.85 8.08 -12.34
CA ALA A 99 23.83 7.00 -12.56
C ALA A 99 23.22 5.61 -12.23
N MET A 100 22.40 5.50 -11.16
CA MET A 100 21.72 4.25 -10.85
C MET A 100 20.65 3.89 -11.89
N LEU A 101 19.86 4.87 -12.35
CA LEU A 101 18.85 4.66 -13.39
C LEU A 101 19.50 4.29 -14.74
N GLU A 102 20.63 4.93 -15.11
CA GLU A 102 21.41 4.58 -16.30
C GLU A 102 21.98 3.16 -16.23
N GLY A 103 22.29 2.70 -15.03
CA GLY A 103 22.66 1.31 -14.74
C GLY A 103 21.47 0.33 -14.72
N GLY A 104 20.26 0.77 -15.06
CA GLY A 104 19.05 -0.07 -15.10
C GLY A 104 18.51 -0.46 -13.70
N ARG A 105 18.91 0.25 -12.65
CA ARG A 105 18.51 -0.08 -11.27
C ARG A 105 17.14 0.51 -10.94
N ASN A 106 16.23 -0.31 -10.38
CA ASN A 106 14.94 0.16 -9.85
C ASN A 106 15.20 0.79 -8.47
N LEU A 107 14.93 2.07 -8.34
CA LEU A 107 15.34 2.87 -7.20
C LEU A 107 14.14 3.55 -6.52
N SER A 108 14.06 3.43 -5.22
CA SER A 108 13.12 4.13 -4.36
C SER A 108 13.88 5.01 -3.37
N VAL A 109 13.54 6.29 -3.27
CA VAL A 109 14.25 7.28 -2.44
C VAL A 109 13.33 7.83 -1.37
N ASN A 110 13.85 7.94 -0.15
CA ASN A 110 13.14 8.55 0.96
C ASN A 110 13.04 10.08 0.77
N VAL A 111 11.83 10.60 0.90
CA VAL A 111 11.49 12.02 0.72
C VAL A 111 10.50 12.49 1.77
N ASP A 112 10.54 13.78 2.07
CA ASP A 112 9.53 14.44 2.91
C ASP A 112 8.36 14.93 2.04
N LEU A 113 7.18 14.36 2.26
CA LEU A 113 5.96 14.69 1.52
C LEU A 113 5.52 16.14 1.65
N TYR A 114 5.96 16.86 2.70
CA TYR A 114 5.67 18.29 2.85
C TYR A 114 6.08 19.12 1.63
N ASP A 115 7.22 18.78 1.01
CA ASP A 115 7.77 19.49 -0.15
C ASP A 115 7.76 18.65 -1.44
N TRP A 116 7.16 17.44 -1.43
CA TRP A 116 7.31 16.47 -2.52
C TRP A 116 6.33 16.69 -3.68
N LEU A 117 5.09 16.22 -3.53
CA LEU A 117 4.10 16.26 -4.62
C LEU A 117 2.92 17.18 -4.28
N PRO A 118 2.65 18.20 -5.10
CA PRO A 118 1.38 18.93 -5.04
C PRO A 118 0.20 17.96 -5.17
N GLY A 119 -0.78 18.09 -4.29
CA GLY A 119 -1.94 17.19 -4.29
C GLY A 119 -1.77 15.94 -3.42
N SER A 120 -0.60 15.67 -2.83
CA SER A 120 -0.49 14.66 -1.77
C SER A 120 -1.18 15.11 -0.49
N MET A 121 -1.57 14.16 0.35
CA MET A 121 -2.24 14.44 1.62
C MET A 121 -1.43 15.37 2.53
N ALA A 122 -0.10 15.23 2.53
CA ALA A 122 0.82 15.97 3.40
C ALA A 122 1.35 17.28 2.78
N TRP A 123 1.09 17.54 1.49
CA TRP A 123 1.64 18.70 0.78
C TRP A 123 1.38 20.02 1.51
N LYS A 124 2.47 20.69 1.99
CA LYS A 124 2.45 21.95 2.74
C LYS A 124 1.58 21.96 4.01
N LYS A 125 1.30 20.77 4.56
CA LYS A 125 0.48 20.64 5.78
C LYS A 125 1.28 20.10 6.96
N PHE A 126 1.94 18.95 6.76
CA PHE A 126 2.75 18.30 7.80
C PHE A 126 3.88 17.50 7.18
N HIS A 127 4.94 17.28 7.95
CA HIS A 127 6.08 16.46 7.57
C HIS A 127 5.71 14.98 7.72
N TRP A 128 5.89 14.23 6.62
CA TRP A 128 5.70 12.78 6.58
C TRP A 128 6.69 12.17 5.60
N TYR A 129 7.43 11.18 6.05
CA TYR A 129 8.52 10.59 5.29
C TYR A 129 8.08 9.29 4.66
N HIS A 130 8.33 9.14 3.37
CA HIS A 130 8.07 7.89 2.68
C HIS A 130 9.03 7.70 1.49
N TYR A 131 8.95 6.54 0.86
CA TYR A 131 9.77 6.23 -0.30
C TYR A 131 8.97 6.44 -1.60
N SER A 132 9.59 7.10 -2.58
CA SER A 132 9.06 7.37 -3.91
C SER A 132 9.87 6.61 -4.96
N LEU A 133 9.20 5.91 -5.89
CA LEU A 133 9.86 5.12 -6.95
C LEU A 133 10.30 6.02 -8.10
N PHE A 134 11.58 6.02 -8.43
CA PHE A 134 12.13 6.77 -9.55
C PHE A 134 12.02 5.96 -10.84
N ASN A 135 11.35 6.51 -11.86
CA ASN A 135 11.07 5.87 -13.14
C ASN A 135 11.87 6.45 -14.31
N GLY A 136 12.60 7.54 -14.09
CA GLY A 136 13.41 8.15 -15.13
C GLY A 136 13.79 9.59 -14.82
N TYR A 137 14.37 10.25 -15.84
CA TYR A 137 14.73 11.66 -15.77
C TYR A 137 14.80 12.32 -17.16
N ASP A 138 14.71 13.64 -17.18
CA ASP A 138 15.04 14.50 -18.30
C ASP A 138 16.07 15.55 -17.83
N LYS A 139 17.33 15.39 -18.25
CA LYS A 139 18.44 16.24 -17.80
C LYS A 139 18.33 17.66 -18.34
N GLU A 140 17.81 17.85 -19.57
CA GLU A 140 17.64 19.18 -20.17
C GLU A 140 16.59 20.00 -19.42
N ARG A 141 15.53 19.34 -18.97
CA ARG A 141 14.45 19.97 -18.20
C ARG A 141 14.73 20.03 -16.69
N GLY A 142 15.81 19.39 -16.21
CA GLY A 142 16.10 19.26 -14.79
C GLY A 142 14.96 18.57 -14.03
N THR A 143 14.40 17.49 -14.59
CA THR A 143 13.18 16.85 -14.09
C THR A 143 13.39 15.35 -13.89
N PHE A 144 12.87 14.79 -12.81
CA PHE A 144 12.73 13.35 -12.59
C PHE A 144 11.30 12.89 -12.83
N TYR A 145 11.14 11.67 -13.33
CA TYR A 145 9.87 10.96 -13.42
C TYR A 145 9.77 10.02 -12.21
N VAL A 146 8.72 10.15 -11.42
CA VAL A 146 8.53 9.34 -10.21
C VAL A 146 7.14 8.75 -10.20
N ILE A 147 7.02 7.52 -9.69
CA ILE A 147 5.73 6.88 -9.46
C ILE A 147 5.42 6.99 -7.97
N ASP A 148 4.31 7.67 -7.66
CA ASP A 148 3.93 7.96 -6.29
C ASP A 148 2.44 8.28 -6.14
N ASP A 149 1.94 8.45 -4.91
CA ASP A 149 0.54 8.71 -4.63
C ASP A 149 0.22 10.19 -4.36
N THR A 150 -0.93 10.57 -4.87
CA THR A 150 -1.61 11.81 -4.53
C THR A 150 -3.07 11.52 -4.18
N LEU A 151 -3.83 12.52 -3.79
CA LEU A 151 -5.28 12.37 -3.59
C LEU A 151 -6.03 11.97 -4.87
N ALA A 152 -5.42 12.15 -6.05
CA ALA A 152 -5.97 11.72 -7.34
C ALA A 152 -5.68 10.24 -7.66
N GLY A 153 -4.68 9.63 -7.02
CA GLY A 153 -4.30 8.24 -7.21
C GLY A 153 -2.79 8.02 -7.24
N TYR A 154 -2.41 6.78 -7.54
CA TYR A 154 -1.02 6.34 -7.64
C TYR A 154 -0.60 6.33 -9.12
N GLU A 155 0.24 7.28 -9.52
CA GLU A 155 0.58 7.53 -10.93
C GLU A 155 1.99 8.11 -11.11
N GLU A 156 2.41 8.33 -12.37
CA GLU A 156 3.70 8.94 -12.67
C GLU A 156 3.59 10.47 -12.62
N HIS A 157 4.55 11.10 -11.96
CA HIS A 157 4.65 12.55 -11.77
C HIS A 157 5.99 13.09 -12.27
N GLU A 158 5.98 14.33 -12.76
CA GLU A 158 7.19 15.10 -13.04
C GLU A 158 7.62 15.91 -11.81
N VAL A 159 8.86 15.69 -11.34
CA VAL A 159 9.41 16.38 -10.16
C VAL A 159 10.68 17.15 -10.55
N PRO A 160 10.71 18.48 -10.42
CA PRO A 160 11.91 19.27 -10.62
C PRO A 160 13.02 18.88 -9.63
N GLU A 161 14.27 18.93 -10.09
CA GLU A 161 15.46 18.57 -9.30
C GLU A 161 15.58 19.40 -8.01
N GLU A 162 15.25 20.68 -8.05
CA GLU A 162 15.25 21.55 -6.87
C GLU A 162 14.27 21.06 -5.79
N ARG A 163 13.11 20.52 -6.20
CA ARG A 163 12.11 19.96 -5.29
C ARG A 163 12.60 18.65 -4.69
N LEU A 164 13.25 17.80 -5.48
CA LEU A 164 13.92 16.60 -4.98
C LEU A 164 14.92 16.94 -3.89
N LEU A 165 15.85 17.88 -4.17
CA LEU A 165 16.86 18.30 -3.20
C LEU A 165 16.26 18.85 -1.91
N LYS A 166 15.14 19.57 -2.02
CA LYS A 166 14.42 20.10 -0.86
C LYS A 166 13.75 19.00 -0.05
N ALA A 167 12.95 18.15 -0.70
CA ALA A 167 12.23 17.06 -0.03
C ALA A 167 13.19 16.00 0.56
N TYR A 168 14.29 15.70 -0.13
CA TYR A 168 15.35 14.84 0.39
C TYR A 168 16.01 15.45 1.62
N GLY A 169 16.40 16.74 1.55
CA GLY A 169 17.10 17.41 2.63
C GLY A 169 16.25 17.73 3.85
N ASN A 170 14.93 17.68 3.74
CA ASN A 170 14.01 17.85 4.85
C ASN A 170 13.62 16.51 5.51
N SER A 171 13.91 15.38 4.88
CA SER A 171 13.62 14.07 5.48
C SER A 171 14.60 13.78 6.62
N GLU A 172 14.05 13.57 7.83
CA GLU A 172 14.85 13.20 9.01
C GLU A 172 15.62 11.88 8.80
N TYR A 173 15.08 10.95 8.04
CA TYR A 173 15.77 9.69 7.67
C TYR A 173 17.08 9.95 6.93
N ASN A 174 17.16 11.05 6.18
CA ASN A 174 18.31 11.37 5.36
C ASN A 174 19.34 12.25 6.08
N VAL A 175 18.90 13.08 7.03
CA VAL A 175 19.75 14.12 7.62
C VAL A 175 20.03 13.92 9.12
N ASN A 176 19.24 13.07 9.80
CA ASN A 176 19.42 12.80 11.22
C ASN A 176 20.15 11.46 11.43
N PRO A 177 21.41 11.44 11.90
CA PRO A 177 22.16 10.20 12.14
C PRO A 177 21.53 9.26 13.16
N SER A 178 20.59 9.76 13.98
CA SER A 178 19.85 8.95 14.96
C SER A 178 18.74 8.11 14.33
N TYR A 179 18.30 8.45 13.09
CA TYR A 179 17.38 7.64 12.32
C TYR A 179 18.16 6.58 11.54
N LEU A 180 17.91 5.31 11.84
CA LEU A 180 18.60 4.17 11.21
C LEU A 180 17.97 3.73 9.89
N GLY A 181 17.08 4.52 9.29
CA GLY A 181 16.45 4.21 8.01
C GLY A 181 17.37 4.53 6.82
N PRO A 182 17.36 3.71 5.76
CA PRO A 182 18.14 3.99 4.55
C PRO A 182 17.56 5.18 3.78
N ALA A 183 18.44 5.95 3.12
CA ALA A 183 18.02 7.05 2.26
C ALA A 183 17.37 6.56 0.94
N PHE A 184 17.71 5.33 0.52
CA PHE A 184 17.10 4.71 -0.64
C PHE A 184 17.10 3.19 -0.54
N TYR A 185 16.25 2.56 -1.36
CA TYR A 185 16.26 1.12 -1.65
C TYR A 185 16.47 0.89 -3.14
N VAL A 186 17.29 -0.12 -3.48
CA VAL A 186 17.42 -0.63 -4.85
C VAL A 186 16.83 -2.01 -4.93
N TYR A 187 15.86 -2.20 -5.82
CA TYR A 187 15.22 -3.48 -6.07
C TYR A 187 15.99 -4.23 -7.17
N ASN A 188 16.77 -5.21 -6.76
CA ASN A 188 17.57 -6.01 -7.67
C ASN A 188 16.77 -7.23 -8.14
N LEU A 189 16.50 -7.32 -9.44
CA LEU A 189 15.68 -8.38 -10.02
C LEU A 189 16.48 -9.69 -10.17
N HIS A 190 15.76 -10.81 -10.17
CA HIS A 190 16.32 -12.06 -10.66
C HIS A 190 16.59 -11.95 -12.16
N GLU A 191 17.65 -12.64 -12.65
CA GLU A 191 17.96 -12.71 -14.08
C GLU A 191 16.84 -13.34 -14.91
N LYS A 192 16.11 -14.28 -14.31
CA LYS A 192 14.95 -14.95 -14.91
C LYS A 192 13.80 -14.93 -13.93
N ILE A 193 12.76 -14.21 -14.28
CA ILE A 193 11.52 -14.12 -13.54
C ILE A 193 10.54 -15.13 -14.14
N GLN A 194 10.01 -16.03 -13.30
CA GLN A 194 8.98 -16.98 -13.71
C GLN A 194 7.60 -16.32 -13.63
N PRO A 195 6.65 -16.65 -14.50
CA PRO A 195 5.27 -16.22 -14.31
C PRO A 195 4.71 -16.68 -12.97
N TYR A 196 3.94 -15.80 -12.34
CA TYR A 196 3.19 -16.15 -11.12
C TYR A 196 1.94 -16.95 -11.49
N GLU A 197 1.71 -18.06 -10.82
CA GLU A 197 0.54 -18.89 -10.97
C GLU A 197 -0.32 -18.81 -9.69
N LEU A 198 -1.52 -18.23 -9.80
CA LEU A 198 -2.49 -18.22 -8.72
C LEU A 198 -3.02 -19.62 -8.49
N LYS A 199 -2.84 -20.17 -7.29
CA LYS A 199 -3.28 -21.51 -6.92
C LYS A 199 -4.44 -21.47 -5.94
N LEU A 200 -5.48 -22.25 -6.21
CA LEU A 200 -6.63 -22.35 -5.31
C LEU A 200 -6.23 -22.72 -3.88
N ALA A 201 -5.27 -23.63 -3.73
CA ALA A 201 -4.78 -24.04 -2.41
C ALA A 201 -4.19 -22.86 -1.59
N GLU A 202 -3.46 -21.95 -2.24
CA GLU A 202 -2.92 -20.75 -1.57
C GLU A 202 -4.03 -19.79 -1.14
N VAL A 203 -5.06 -19.63 -1.98
CA VAL A 203 -6.23 -18.82 -1.66
C VAL A 203 -7.01 -19.42 -0.48
N VAL A 204 -7.22 -20.73 -0.48
CA VAL A 204 -7.92 -21.44 0.60
C VAL A 204 -7.14 -21.34 1.92
N GLU A 205 -5.83 -21.57 1.90
CA GLU A 205 -4.97 -21.42 3.09
C GLU A 205 -5.07 -20.01 3.68
N ASN A 206 -5.04 -18.98 2.82
CA ASN A 206 -5.19 -17.59 3.25
C ASN A 206 -6.60 -17.34 3.81
N ALA A 207 -7.64 -17.88 3.17
CA ALA A 207 -9.03 -17.76 3.62
C ALA A 207 -9.26 -18.43 5.00
N GLU A 208 -8.71 -19.62 5.24
CA GLU A 208 -8.77 -20.31 6.53
C GLU A 208 -8.11 -19.50 7.65
N ARG A 209 -6.94 -18.90 7.37
CA ARG A 209 -6.26 -18.02 8.30
C ARG A 209 -7.10 -16.79 8.62
N LEU A 210 -7.63 -16.09 7.59
CA LEU A 210 -8.46 -14.90 7.76
C LEU A 210 -9.77 -15.20 8.50
N ALA A 211 -10.46 -16.29 8.18
CA ALA A 211 -11.69 -16.69 8.88
C ALA A 211 -11.46 -16.94 10.37
N ARG A 212 -10.30 -17.51 10.74
CA ARG A 212 -9.90 -17.71 12.14
C ARG A 212 -9.58 -16.37 12.82
N GLU A 213 -8.69 -15.55 12.20
CA GLU A 213 -8.28 -14.26 12.74
C GLU A 213 -9.46 -13.30 12.94
N LEU A 214 -10.41 -13.24 11.99
CA LEU A 214 -11.63 -12.45 12.10
C LEU A 214 -12.56 -12.94 13.22
N GLY A 215 -12.47 -14.22 13.60
CA GLY A 215 -13.19 -14.75 14.76
C GLY A 215 -12.62 -14.33 16.11
N GLU A 216 -11.37 -13.89 16.14
CA GLU A 216 -10.62 -13.50 17.34
C GLU A 216 -10.38 -11.98 17.41
N PHE A 217 -10.51 -11.26 16.28
CA PHE A 217 -10.27 -9.82 16.21
C PHE A 217 -11.40 -9.04 16.88
N SER A 218 -11.03 -8.16 17.80
CA SER A 218 -11.96 -7.29 18.51
C SER A 218 -11.64 -5.83 18.25
N ILE A 219 -12.67 -5.03 17.94
CA ILE A 219 -12.60 -3.57 17.85
C ILE A 219 -13.02 -2.87 19.12
N GLU A 220 -13.29 -3.61 20.20
CA GLU A 220 -13.57 -3.04 21.51
C GLU A 220 -12.40 -2.11 21.94
N GLY A 221 -12.73 -0.93 22.41
CA GLY A 221 -11.72 0.07 22.78
C GLY A 221 -11.12 0.86 21.63
N MET A 222 -11.51 0.61 20.37
CA MET A 222 -11.08 1.42 19.23
C MET A 222 -11.95 2.66 19.03
N TRP A 223 -11.43 3.60 18.24
CA TRP A 223 -12.13 4.83 17.85
C TRP A 223 -12.64 5.67 19.04
N ASN A 224 -11.86 5.75 20.11
CA ASN A 224 -12.12 6.66 21.22
C ASN A 224 -11.79 8.09 20.79
N VAL A 225 -12.65 8.69 19.98
CA VAL A 225 -12.46 10.04 19.45
C VAL A 225 -12.59 11.06 20.60
N ASP A 226 -11.56 11.89 20.76
CA ASP A 226 -11.53 12.93 21.78
C ASP A 226 -12.58 14.02 21.48
N SER A 227 -13.06 14.69 22.52
CA SER A 227 -13.96 15.83 22.42
C SER A 227 -13.27 17.15 22.09
N ASP A 228 -11.97 17.25 22.37
CA ASP A 228 -11.15 18.41 21.96
C ASP A 228 -11.12 18.54 20.44
N PRO A 229 -11.42 19.71 19.84
CA PRO A 229 -11.57 19.86 18.41
C PRO A 229 -10.33 19.50 17.59
N GLU A 230 -9.12 19.82 18.07
CA GLU A 230 -7.87 19.54 17.36
C GLU A 230 -7.57 18.04 17.38
N LYS A 231 -7.68 17.43 18.56
CA LYS A 231 -7.52 15.98 18.72
C LYS A 231 -8.60 15.22 17.95
N LYS A 232 -9.86 15.67 18.01
CA LYS A 232 -10.97 15.08 17.27
C LYS A 232 -10.65 15.00 15.79
N GLN A 233 -10.19 16.10 15.19
CA GLN A 233 -9.83 16.13 13.76
C GLN A 233 -8.69 15.15 13.43
N ALA A 234 -7.68 15.08 14.28
CA ALA A 234 -6.58 14.14 14.12
C ALA A 234 -7.07 12.67 14.21
N HIS A 235 -7.90 12.34 15.22
CA HIS A 235 -8.47 11.01 15.42
C HIS A 235 -9.34 10.56 14.24
N LEU A 236 -10.20 11.47 13.74
CA LEU A 236 -11.01 11.17 12.53
C LEU A 236 -10.12 10.93 11.31
N THR A 237 -9.03 11.68 11.16
CA THR A 237 -8.07 11.49 10.07
C THR A 237 -7.37 10.13 10.17
N TYR A 238 -6.89 9.73 11.34
CA TYR A 238 -6.28 8.41 11.54
C TYR A 238 -7.29 7.28 11.32
N GLY A 239 -8.52 7.41 11.84
CA GLY A 239 -9.58 6.44 11.60
C GLY A 239 -9.90 6.29 10.11
N LEU A 240 -9.96 7.41 9.38
CA LEU A 240 -10.16 7.42 7.93
C LEU A 240 -9.03 6.69 7.19
N VAL A 241 -7.77 6.88 7.59
CA VAL A 241 -6.63 6.16 7.00
C VAL A 241 -6.81 4.66 7.14
N GLY A 242 -7.13 4.16 8.34
CA GLY A 242 -7.35 2.74 8.58
C GLY A 242 -8.48 2.16 7.73
N VAL A 243 -9.64 2.83 7.74
CA VAL A 243 -10.81 2.43 6.94
C VAL A 243 -10.51 2.44 5.45
N ASN A 244 -9.79 3.45 4.95
CA ASN A 244 -9.41 3.53 3.54
C ASN A 244 -8.51 2.35 3.10
N ILE A 245 -7.59 1.92 3.95
CA ILE A 245 -6.76 0.73 3.68
C ILE A 245 -7.63 -0.53 3.60
N ILE A 246 -8.62 -0.68 4.49
CA ILE A 246 -9.58 -1.78 4.45
C ILE A 246 -10.42 -1.76 3.17
N CYS A 247 -10.96 -0.60 2.77
CA CYS A 247 -11.70 -0.45 1.51
C CYS A 247 -10.86 -0.90 0.31
N ASN A 248 -9.60 -0.45 0.22
CA ASN A 248 -8.67 -0.86 -0.83
C ASN A 248 -8.41 -2.37 -0.84
N ARG A 249 -8.33 -3.01 0.35
CA ARG A 249 -8.17 -4.47 0.43
C ARG A 249 -9.39 -5.19 -0.16
N HIS A 250 -10.59 -4.70 0.07
CA HIS A 250 -11.79 -5.30 -0.53
C HIS A 250 -11.88 -5.10 -2.05
N ILE A 251 -11.35 -4.00 -2.59
CA ILE A 251 -11.15 -3.85 -4.05
C ILE A 251 -10.24 -4.97 -4.58
N ALA A 252 -9.13 -5.24 -3.89
CA ALA A 252 -8.24 -6.33 -4.25
C ALA A 252 -8.91 -7.71 -4.14
N ASN A 253 -9.68 -7.96 -3.08
CA ASN A 253 -10.43 -9.21 -2.91
C ASN A 253 -11.46 -9.43 -4.03
N MET A 254 -12.15 -8.37 -4.49
CA MET A 254 -13.03 -8.44 -5.67
C MET A 254 -12.25 -8.80 -6.94
N SER A 255 -11.06 -8.24 -7.12
CA SER A 255 -10.18 -8.56 -8.26
C SER A 255 -9.65 -9.99 -8.18
N LEU A 256 -9.35 -10.49 -6.96
CA LEU A 256 -8.98 -11.89 -6.73
C LEU A 256 -10.11 -12.83 -7.17
N LEU A 257 -11.36 -12.60 -6.75
CA LEU A 257 -12.51 -13.41 -7.15
C LEU A 257 -12.68 -13.45 -8.68
N ARG A 258 -12.54 -12.30 -9.34
CA ARG A 258 -12.61 -12.21 -10.80
C ARG A 258 -11.51 -13.05 -11.45
N SER A 259 -10.25 -12.91 -10.99
CA SER A 259 -9.14 -13.69 -11.51
C SER A 259 -9.33 -15.19 -11.30
N MET A 260 -9.83 -15.61 -10.12
CA MET A 260 -10.13 -17.01 -9.83
C MET A 260 -11.17 -17.59 -10.80
N ARG A 261 -12.25 -16.83 -11.11
CA ARG A 261 -13.25 -17.24 -12.11
C ARG A 261 -12.65 -17.34 -13.50
N GLU A 262 -11.92 -16.31 -13.95
CA GLU A 262 -11.30 -16.24 -15.28
C GLU A 262 -10.31 -17.39 -15.53
N LYS A 263 -9.66 -17.85 -14.45
CA LYS A 263 -8.73 -19.01 -14.48
C LYS A 263 -9.43 -20.35 -14.26
N GLY A 264 -10.74 -20.37 -14.05
CA GLY A 264 -11.50 -21.59 -13.79
C GLY A 264 -11.20 -22.24 -12.44
N LEU A 265 -10.65 -21.49 -11.47
CA LEU A 265 -10.38 -21.99 -10.11
C LEU A 265 -11.67 -22.11 -9.28
N ILE A 266 -12.70 -21.33 -9.61
CA ILE A 266 -14.05 -21.42 -9.01
C ILE A 266 -15.09 -21.37 -10.13
N GLY A 267 -16.24 -22.02 -9.88
CA GLY A 267 -17.37 -22.01 -10.80
C GLY A 267 -18.20 -20.72 -10.71
N GLU A 268 -19.00 -20.45 -11.78
CA GLU A 268 -19.80 -19.23 -11.91
C GLU A 268 -20.74 -19.01 -10.71
N ALA A 269 -21.49 -20.04 -10.29
CA ALA A 269 -22.44 -19.94 -9.19
C ALA A 269 -21.77 -19.56 -7.84
N LEU A 270 -20.58 -20.11 -7.58
CA LEU A 270 -19.80 -19.74 -6.39
C LEU A 270 -19.28 -18.30 -6.50
N HIS A 271 -18.76 -17.93 -7.69
CA HIS A 271 -18.32 -16.56 -7.96
C HIS A 271 -19.43 -15.53 -7.74
N GLU A 272 -20.63 -15.76 -8.26
CA GLU A 272 -21.78 -14.85 -8.07
C GLU A 272 -22.16 -14.71 -6.59
N SER A 273 -22.25 -15.83 -5.87
CA SER A 273 -22.54 -15.84 -4.42
C SER A 273 -21.50 -15.04 -3.63
N LEU A 274 -20.20 -15.31 -3.86
CA LEU A 274 -19.09 -14.65 -3.18
C LEU A 274 -19.01 -13.16 -3.54
N SER A 275 -19.25 -12.79 -4.80
CA SER A 275 -19.26 -11.40 -5.26
C SER A 275 -20.36 -10.59 -4.58
N GLY A 276 -21.55 -11.17 -4.38
CA GLY A 276 -22.62 -10.53 -3.65
C GLY A 276 -22.29 -10.29 -2.17
N GLN A 277 -21.72 -11.30 -1.50
CA GLN A 277 -21.30 -11.19 -0.11
C GLN A 277 -20.21 -10.12 0.07
N LEU A 278 -19.16 -10.17 -0.73
CA LEU A 278 -18.05 -9.24 -0.65
C LEU A 278 -18.46 -7.82 -1.06
N GLY A 279 -19.39 -7.68 -2.03
CA GLY A 279 -19.97 -6.40 -2.40
C GLY A 279 -20.64 -5.72 -1.20
N ALA A 280 -21.45 -6.45 -0.42
CA ALA A 280 -22.08 -5.92 0.77
C ALA A 280 -21.08 -5.51 1.87
N VAL A 281 -19.98 -6.25 2.03
CA VAL A 281 -18.88 -5.89 2.94
C VAL A 281 -18.21 -4.59 2.49
N ARG A 282 -17.85 -4.49 1.22
CA ARG A 282 -17.22 -3.29 0.64
C ARG A 282 -18.11 -2.06 0.80
N ASP A 283 -19.38 -2.17 0.41
CA ASP A 283 -20.33 -1.04 0.48
C ASP A 283 -20.51 -0.55 1.94
N GLY A 284 -20.45 -1.46 2.91
CA GLY A 284 -20.48 -1.11 4.33
C GLY A 284 -19.20 -0.37 4.78
N TRP A 285 -18.04 -0.79 4.35
CA TRP A 285 -16.79 -0.08 4.63
C TRP A 285 -16.72 1.28 3.92
N ASP A 286 -17.23 1.40 2.69
CA ASP A 286 -17.34 2.68 1.97
C ASP A 286 -18.28 3.65 2.72
N LEU A 287 -19.42 3.17 3.23
CA LEU A 287 -20.31 3.96 4.09
C LEU A 287 -19.59 4.48 5.34
N LEU A 288 -18.80 3.62 5.98
CA LEU A 288 -18.03 3.99 7.17
C LEU A 288 -16.97 5.03 6.84
N LYS A 289 -16.27 4.88 5.71
CA LYS A 289 -15.34 5.86 5.16
C LYS A 289 -15.99 7.23 4.95
N ASP A 290 -17.16 7.27 4.33
CA ASP A 290 -17.91 8.51 4.09
C ASP A 290 -18.27 9.24 5.39
N ARG A 291 -18.61 8.50 6.45
CA ARG A 291 -18.89 9.08 7.77
C ARG A 291 -17.65 9.71 8.41
N PHE A 292 -16.48 9.09 8.26
CA PHE A 292 -15.23 9.71 8.70
C PHE A 292 -14.91 10.98 7.90
N VAL A 293 -15.13 10.97 6.59
CA VAL A 293 -14.89 12.13 5.69
C VAL A 293 -15.83 13.30 6.03
N THR A 294 -17.09 13.02 6.26
CA THR A 294 -18.11 14.04 6.55
C THR A 294 -18.11 14.51 8.00
N GLY A 295 -17.42 13.78 8.89
CA GLY A 295 -17.45 14.02 10.33
C GLY A 295 -18.76 13.58 11.01
N ASP A 296 -19.66 12.86 10.30
CA ASP A 296 -20.85 12.23 10.86
C ASP A 296 -20.48 10.93 11.58
N PHE A 297 -19.62 11.04 12.58
CA PHE A 297 -19.10 9.91 13.32
C PHE A 297 -19.75 9.82 14.69
N GLU A 298 -20.34 8.63 14.97
CA GLU A 298 -20.88 8.26 16.30
C GLU A 298 -20.30 6.89 16.66
N ARG A 299 -19.47 6.84 17.72
CA ARG A 299 -18.63 5.69 18.04
C ARG A 299 -19.41 4.38 18.18
N GLY A 300 -20.52 4.38 18.92
CA GLY A 300 -21.29 3.15 19.16
C GLY A 300 -21.88 2.58 17.87
N ARG A 301 -22.42 3.45 17.01
CA ARG A 301 -22.95 3.11 15.70
C ARG A 301 -21.86 2.53 14.78
N GLU A 302 -20.68 3.15 14.76
CA GLU A 302 -19.60 2.73 13.85
C GLU A 302 -18.95 1.43 14.33
N LEU A 303 -18.81 1.22 15.62
CA LEU A 303 -18.35 -0.07 16.16
C LEU A 303 -19.32 -1.19 15.82
N ALA A 304 -20.63 -0.98 15.99
CA ALA A 304 -21.64 -2.00 15.65
C ALA A 304 -21.64 -2.34 14.15
N LEU A 305 -21.45 -1.32 13.28
CA LEU A 305 -21.33 -1.54 11.84
C LEU A 305 -20.07 -2.35 11.51
N ALA A 306 -18.93 -1.98 12.07
CA ALA A 306 -17.67 -2.68 11.79
C ALA A 306 -17.69 -4.13 12.30
N ASP A 307 -18.27 -4.42 13.46
CA ASP A 307 -18.45 -5.78 13.95
C ASP A 307 -19.30 -6.63 12.99
N ASP A 308 -20.39 -6.07 12.45
CA ASP A 308 -21.22 -6.73 11.44
C ASP A 308 -20.44 -7.00 10.15
N LEU A 309 -19.59 -6.03 9.72
CA LEU A 309 -18.75 -6.18 8.53
C LEU A 309 -17.70 -7.26 8.70
N PHE A 310 -17.04 -7.37 9.86
CA PHE A 310 -16.11 -8.45 10.16
C PHE A 310 -16.81 -9.81 10.20
N ALA A 311 -18.01 -9.88 10.75
CA ALA A 311 -18.79 -11.12 10.73
C ALA A 311 -19.18 -11.54 9.29
N LYS A 312 -19.58 -10.59 8.45
CA LYS A 312 -19.89 -10.83 7.03
C LYS A 312 -18.65 -11.26 6.24
N GLU A 313 -17.51 -10.63 6.48
CA GLU A 313 -16.25 -11.02 5.81
C GLU A 313 -15.80 -12.42 6.23
N LYS A 314 -15.94 -12.77 7.53
CA LYS A 314 -15.69 -14.13 7.99
C LYS A 314 -16.60 -15.14 7.29
N ALA A 315 -17.89 -14.82 7.14
CA ALA A 315 -18.83 -15.68 6.42
C ALA A 315 -18.45 -15.84 4.94
N PHE A 316 -18.01 -14.78 4.28
CA PHE A 316 -17.49 -14.81 2.92
C PHE A 316 -16.32 -15.79 2.79
N TRP A 317 -15.28 -15.68 3.63
CA TRP A 317 -14.14 -16.60 3.60
C TRP A 317 -14.55 -18.05 3.88
N THR A 318 -15.47 -18.26 4.84
CA THR A 318 -16.02 -19.60 5.14
C THR A 318 -16.77 -20.20 3.94
N THR A 319 -17.54 -19.37 3.21
CA THR A 319 -18.24 -19.81 1.99
C THR A 319 -17.26 -20.19 0.89
N LEU A 320 -16.18 -19.41 0.72
CA LEU A 320 -15.13 -19.72 -0.26
C LEU A 320 -14.47 -21.08 0.08
N ILE A 321 -14.05 -21.30 1.33
CA ILE A 321 -13.46 -22.57 1.77
C ILE A 321 -14.37 -23.77 1.49
N ALA A 322 -15.67 -23.62 1.79
CA ALA A 322 -16.64 -24.72 1.61
C ALA A 322 -16.95 -25.01 0.13
N GLY A 323 -16.77 -24.05 -0.76
CA GLY A 323 -17.09 -24.18 -2.19
C GLY A 323 -15.89 -24.45 -3.09
N ALA A 324 -14.68 -24.37 -2.55
CA ALA A 324 -13.41 -24.63 -3.25
C ALA A 324 -13.03 -26.10 -3.11
#